data_8da386bcaefa0858f0ca2c3515a6772b
#
_entry.id   8da386bcaefa0858f0ca2c3515a6772b
#
_cell.length_a   1.000
_cell.length_b   1.000
_cell.length_c   1.000
_cell.angle_alpha   90.00
_cell.angle_beta   90.00
_cell.angle_gamma   90.00
#
_symmetry.space_group_name_H-M   'P 1'
#
loop_
_entity.id
_entity.type
_entity.pdbx_description
1 polymer ?
#
loop_
_entity_poly.entity_id
_entity_poly.type
_entity_poly.pdbx_seq_one_letter_code
_entity_poly.pdbx_strand_id
1 'polypeptide(L)'
;MKIDKFCRLECTWVIDSIIPLKKAYLFGSRPPQNDSLWEAARQGGFEVVVEDRNAQNREKKIDTGIAVRMMEDSYECIEDKNADEMILVAGDKDYVPVVHSISRRGIRVVVYFWDHAANELKDHAAEFVSLNRYIEAISR
;
A
#
# COMPACT_ATOMS: atom_id res chain seq x y z
N MET A 1 4.11 11.74 10.08
CA MET A 1 3.39 10.46 10.16
C MET A 1 3.49 9.77 8.80
N LYS A 2 4.32 8.75 8.69
CA LYS A 2 4.31 7.90 7.50
C LYS A 2 3.12 6.95 7.63
N ILE A 3 2.18 7.05 6.74
CA ILE A 3 1.12 6.06 6.58
C ILE A 3 1.52 5.25 5.35
N ASP A 4 2.09 4.10 5.59
CA ASP A 4 2.41 3.15 4.52
C ASP A 4 1.17 2.27 4.33
N LYS A 5 0.61 2.31 3.14
CA LYS A 5 -0.62 1.61 2.82
C LYS A 5 -0.32 0.51 1.81
N PHE A 6 -0.53 -0.70 2.20
CA PHE A 6 -0.75 -1.79 1.25
C PHE A 6 -2.26 -1.88 1.01
N CYS A 7 -2.70 -1.46 -0.15
CA CYS A 7 -4.11 -1.34 -0.43
C CYS A 7 -4.41 -1.51 -1.90
N ARG A 8 -5.40 -2.27 -2.22
CA ARG A 8 -6.19 -2.10 -3.43
C ARG A 8 -7.21 -1.01 -3.12
N LEU A 9 -6.93 0.21 -3.54
CA LEU A 9 -7.78 1.36 -3.26
C LEU A 9 -9.09 1.30 -4.05
N GLU A 10 -10.21 1.16 -3.36
CA GLU A 10 -11.44 1.76 -3.84
C GLU A 10 -11.39 3.27 -3.58
N CYS A 11 -10.69 3.99 -4.40
CA CYS A 11 -10.97 5.41 -4.56
C CYS A 11 -12.10 5.54 -5.55
N THR A 12 -13.33 5.27 -5.11
CA THR A 12 -14.56 5.35 -5.92
C THR A 12 -14.80 6.74 -6.51
N TRP A 13 -14.06 7.72 -6.11
CA TRP A 13 -14.13 9.09 -6.62
C TRP A 13 -12.93 9.51 -7.47
N VAL A 14 -11.92 8.66 -7.60
CA VAL A 14 -10.71 8.97 -8.36
C VAL A 14 -10.62 8.14 -9.64
N ILE A 15 -11.32 7.01 -9.68
CA ILE A 15 -11.35 6.13 -10.85
C ILE A 15 -12.79 5.77 -11.13
N ASP A 16 -13.28 6.13 -12.32
CA ASP A 16 -14.63 5.82 -12.83
C ASP A 16 -14.93 4.32 -12.99
N SER A 17 -14.17 3.45 -12.36
CA SER A 17 -14.35 2.01 -12.44
C SER A 17 -14.44 1.40 -11.04
N ILE A 18 -15.54 0.69 -10.80
CA ILE A 18 -15.71 -0.16 -9.61
C ILE A 18 -14.76 -1.35 -9.74
N ILE A 19 -13.59 -1.25 -9.11
CA ILE A 19 -12.66 -2.38 -9.01
C ILE A 19 -12.94 -3.10 -7.69
N PRO A 20 -13.36 -4.38 -7.71
CA PRO A 20 -13.64 -5.11 -6.48
C PRO A 20 -12.37 -5.28 -5.66
N LEU A 21 -12.42 -4.79 -4.42
CA LEU A 21 -11.33 -4.88 -3.47
C LEU A 21 -11.40 -6.21 -2.72
N LYS A 22 -10.41 -7.08 -2.90
CA LYS A 22 -10.34 -8.35 -2.18
C LYS A 22 -9.86 -8.17 -0.74
N LYS A 23 -8.77 -7.44 -0.56
CA LYS A 23 -8.19 -7.13 0.74
C LYS A 23 -7.53 -5.75 0.73
N ALA A 24 -7.59 -5.06 1.86
CA ALA A 24 -6.93 -3.78 2.07
C ALA A 24 -6.29 -3.72 3.45
N TYR A 25 -5.05 -3.24 3.53
CA TYR A 25 -4.30 -3.12 4.75
C TYR A 25 -3.83 -1.68 4.97
N LEU A 26 -3.81 -1.27 6.22
CA LEU A 26 -3.20 -0.03 6.64
C LEU A 26 -2.19 -0.31 7.73
N PHE A 27 -0.92 -0.06 7.44
CA PHE A 27 0.18 -0.20 8.39
C PHE A 27 0.60 1.16 8.92
N GLY A 28 0.90 1.23 10.19
CA GLY A 28 1.38 2.46 10.79
C GLY A 28 1.76 2.33 12.25
N SER A 29 2.14 3.46 12.85
CA SER A 29 2.43 3.55 14.27
C SER A 29 1.33 4.31 14.99
N ARG A 30 0.99 3.86 16.21
CA ARG A 30 -0.04 4.50 17.04
C ARG A 30 0.42 5.88 17.48
N PRO A 31 -0.31 6.97 17.16
CA PRO A 31 -0.05 8.28 17.75
C PRO A 31 -0.43 8.28 19.25
N PRO A 32 0.19 9.12 20.10
CA PRO A 32 0.11 8.97 21.55
C PRO A 32 -1.28 9.15 22.15
N GLN A 33 -2.25 9.70 21.45
CA GLN A 33 -3.52 10.12 22.07
C GLN A 33 -4.77 10.02 21.18
N ASN A 34 -4.70 9.43 19.98
CA ASN A 34 -5.84 9.43 19.09
C ASN A 34 -5.87 8.21 18.17
N ASP A 35 -6.81 7.34 18.40
CA ASP A 35 -7.09 6.16 17.55
C ASP A 35 -8.13 6.43 16.45
N SER A 36 -8.59 7.67 16.28
CA SER A 36 -9.68 7.98 15.35
C SER A 36 -9.38 7.66 13.89
N LEU A 37 -8.13 7.84 13.45
CA LEU A 37 -7.70 7.48 12.10
C LEU A 37 -7.78 5.97 11.86
N TRP A 38 -7.31 5.19 12.83
CA TRP A 38 -7.32 3.72 12.75
C TRP A 38 -8.73 3.17 12.79
N GLU A 39 -9.59 3.75 13.60
CA GLU A 39 -11.00 3.38 13.65
C GLU A 39 -11.72 3.72 12.34
N ALA A 40 -11.48 4.89 11.78
CA ALA A 40 -12.03 5.26 10.47
C ALA A 40 -11.56 4.31 9.36
N ALA A 41 -10.30 3.88 9.39
CA ALA A 41 -9.76 2.90 8.44
C ALA A 41 -10.44 1.53 8.59
N ARG A 42 -10.66 1.06 9.82
CA ARG A 42 -11.40 -0.20 10.07
C ARG A 42 -12.84 -0.12 9.57
N GLN A 43 -13.52 0.98 9.81
CA GLN A 43 -14.87 1.23 9.30
C GLN A 43 -14.91 1.28 7.77
N GLY A 44 -13.83 1.75 7.13
CA GLY A 44 -13.63 1.74 5.69
C GLY A 44 -13.25 0.37 5.11
N GLY A 45 -13.19 -0.69 5.92
CA GLY A 45 -12.86 -2.05 5.47
C GLY A 45 -11.37 -2.40 5.43
N PHE A 46 -10.51 -1.56 6.02
CA PHE A 46 -9.08 -1.86 6.12
C PHE A 46 -8.78 -2.77 7.30
N GLU A 47 -7.93 -3.76 7.08
CA GLU A 47 -7.23 -4.46 8.15
C GLU A 47 -6.08 -3.57 8.63
N VAL A 48 -6.17 -3.14 9.89
CA VAL A 48 -5.22 -2.18 10.46
C VAL A 48 -4.17 -2.91 11.26
N VAL A 49 -2.89 -2.69 10.88
CA VAL A 49 -1.72 -3.23 11.58
C VAL A 49 -0.95 -2.07 12.18
N VAL A 50 -1.02 -1.91 13.49
CA VAL A 50 -0.44 -0.79 14.23
C VAL A 50 0.66 -1.27 15.15
N GLU A 51 1.86 -0.67 15.01
CA GLU A 51 2.99 -0.92 15.89
C GLU A 51 3.07 0.14 17.01
N ASP A 52 3.53 -0.27 18.19
CA ASP A 52 3.70 0.63 19.32
C ASP A 52 4.86 1.59 19.12
N ARG A 53 4.69 2.85 19.55
CA ARG A 53 5.68 3.92 19.38
C ARG A 53 7.04 3.65 20.01
N ASN A 54 7.09 2.88 21.08
CA ASN A 54 8.29 2.63 21.85
C ASN A 54 9.17 1.51 21.29
N ALA A 55 8.77 0.88 20.20
CA ALA A 55 9.60 -0.14 19.56
C ALA A 55 10.79 0.51 18.85
N GLN A 56 11.99 0.15 19.25
CA GLN A 56 13.21 0.48 18.48
C GLN A 56 13.05 -0.10 17.07
N ASN A 57 13.42 0.69 16.04
CA ASN A 57 13.33 0.29 14.64
C ASN A 57 11.89 0.01 14.11
N ARG A 58 10.88 0.71 14.61
CA ARG A 58 9.49 0.51 14.18
C ARG A 58 9.26 0.76 12.68
N GLU A 59 9.97 1.69 12.06
CA GLU A 59 9.88 1.92 10.61
C GLU A 59 10.27 0.67 9.83
N LYS A 60 11.39 0.05 10.19
CA LYS A 60 11.83 -1.22 9.60
C LYS A 60 10.82 -2.35 9.83
N LYS A 61 10.20 -2.38 11.00
CA LYS A 61 9.17 -3.36 11.34
C LYS A 61 7.93 -3.21 10.45
N ILE A 62 7.50 -1.98 10.23
CA ILE A 62 6.37 -1.66 9.35
C ILE A 62 6.71 -2.02 7.92
N ASP A 63 7.85 -1.57 7.39
CA ASP A 63 8.25 -1.85 6.02
C ASP A 63 8.42 -3.35 5.76
N THR A 64 9.03 -4.06 6.69
CA THR A 64 9.15 -5.53 6.63
C THR A 64 7.78 -6.20 6.70
N GLY A 65 6.89 -5.73 7.56
CA GLY A 65 5.52 -6.22 7.69
C GLY A 65 4.72 -6.08 6.40
N ILE A 66 4.83 -4.93 5.74
CA ILE A 66 4.21 -4.69 4.43
C ILE A 66 4.77 -5.67 3.38
N ALA A 67 6.08 -5.80 3.29
CA ALA A 67 6.73 -6.68 2.32
C ALA A 67 6.33 -8.15 2.53
N VAL A 68 6.31 -8.61 3.77
CA VAL A 68 5.88 -9.98 4.13
C VAL A 68 4.42 -10.20 3.72
N ARG A 69 3.53 -9.28 4.08
CA ARG A 69 2.10 -9.38 3.72
C ARG A 69 1.89 -9.39 2.21
N MET A 70 2.62 -8.55 1.47
CA MET A 70 2.58 -8.56 0.01
C MET A 70 2.96 -9.93 -0.55
N MET A 71 4.03 -10.53 -0.04
CA MET A 71 4.45 -11.87 -0.47
C MET A 71 3.40 -12.92 -0.15
N GLU A 72 2.86 -12.93 1.07
CA GLU A 72 1.80 -13.88 1.47
C GLU A 72 0.58 -13.75 0.56
N ASP A 73 0.06 -12.55 0.37
CA ASP A 73 -1.12 -12.31 -0.45
C ASP A 73 -0.88 -12.59 -1.93
N SER A 74 0.36 -12.47 -2.41
CA SER A 74 0.70 -12.86 -3.77
C SER A 74 0.52 -14.37 -4.02
N TYR A 75 0.61 -15.19 -2.98
CA TYR A 75 0.34 -16.62 -3.04
C TYR A 75 -1.10 -16.98 -2.69
N GLU A 76 -1.69 -16.29 -1.71
CA GLU A 76 -2.97 -16.66 -1.11
C GLU A 76 -4.18 -16.00 -1.78
N CYS A 77 -4.01 -14.78 -2.29
CA CYS A 77 -5.14 -13.94 -2.73
C CYS A 77 -5.19 -13.72 -4.24
N ILE A 78 -4.11 -13.92 -4.96
CA ILE A 78 -4.08 -13.82 -6.42
C ILE A 78 -4.59 -15.12 -7.02
N GLU A 79 -5.78 -15.07 -7.61
CA GLU A 79 -6.42 -16.22 -8.26
C GLU A 79 -6.16 -16.23 -9.77
N ASP A 80 -6.27 -15.06 -10.39
CA ASP A 80 -6.01 -14.87 -11.82
C ASP A 80 -5.00 -13.73 -12.03
N LYS A 81 -3.79 -14.09 -12.45
CA LYS A 81 -2.71 -13.12 -12.70
C LYS A 81 -3.01 -12.11 -13.80
N ASN A 82 -3.94 -12.41 -14.69
CA ASN A 82 -4.35 -11.50 -15.77
C ASN A 82 -5.43 -10.50 -15.31
N ALA A 83 -6.20 -10.84 -14.27
CA ALA A 83 -7.30 -10.02 -13.78
C ALA A 83 -6.98 -9.35 -12.44
N ASP A 84 -6.20 -10.00 -11.59
CA ASP A 84 -5.85 -9.51 -10.26
C ASP A 84 -4.55 -8.70 -10.30
N GLU A 85 -4.51 -7.64 -9.50
CA GLU A 85 -3.31 -6.82 -9.31
C GLU A 85 -3.12 -6.48 -7.85
N MET A 86 -1.89 -6.14 -7.49
CA MET A 86 -1.54 -5.64 -6.16
C MET A 86 -1.25 -4.15 -6.24
N ILE A 87 -1.75 -3.40 -5.27
CA ILE A 87 -1.49 -1.96 -5.17
C ILE A 87 -0.66 -1.69 -3.92
N LEU A 88 0.51 -1.10 -4.12
CA LEU A 88 1.37 -0.61 -3.06
C LEU A 88 1.30 0.92 -3.01
N VAL A 89 0.94 1.47 -1.85
CA VAL A 89 0.97 2.91 -1.62
C VAL A 89 2.18 3.24 -0.76
N ALA A 90 3.33 3.34 -1.38
CA ALA A 90 4.61 3.68 -0.76
C ALA A 90 5.60 4.18 -1.81
N GLY A 91 6.62 4.90 -1.37
CA GLY A 91 7.61 5.52 -2.28
C GLY A 91 9.06 5.13 -2.00
N ASP A 92 9.32 4.28 -1.02
CA ASP A 92 10.66 3.92 -0.60
C ASP A 92 11.25 2.81 -1.48
N LYS A 93 12.55 2.95 -1.81
CA LYS A 93 13.29 1.93 -2.56
C LYS A 93 13.40 0.58 -1.85
N ASP A 94 13.18 0.54 -0.53
CA ASP A 94 13.22 -0.70 0.25
C ASP A 94 12.15 -1.71 -0.18
N TYR A 95 11.12 -1.27 -0.90
CA TYR A 95 10.10 -2.16 -1.49
C TYR A 95 10.49 -2.76 -2.84
N VAL A 96 11.58 -2.31 -3.47
CA VAL A 96 12.03 -2.85 -4.77
C VAL A 96 12.17 -4.38 -4.77
N PRO A 97 12.82 -5.00 -3.76
CA PRO A 97 12.96 -6.46 -3.75
C PRO A 97 11.63 -7.22 -3.77
N VAL A 98 10.64 -6.80 -2.99
CA VAL A 98 9.34 -7.47 -2.94
C VAL A 98 8.54 -7.23 -4.23
N VAL A 99 8.54 -6.01 -4.75
CA VAL A 99 7.89 -5.69 -6.02
C VAL A 99 8.51 -6.51 -7.16
N HIS A 100 9.82 -6.56 -7.22
CA HIS A 100 10.55 -7.35 -8.22
C HIS A 100 10.20 -8.85 -8.13
N SER A 101 10.21 -9.42 -6.92
CA SER A 101 9.91 -10.84 -6.70
C SER A 101 8.48 -11.20 -7.13
N ILE A 102 7.51 -10.35 -6.81
CA ILE A 102 6.11 -10.57 -7.18
C ILE A 102 5.93 -10.41 -8.70
N SER A 103 6.54 -9.39 -9.29
CA SER A 103 6.46 -9.12 -10.74
C SER A 103 7.07 -10.25 -11.57
N ARG A 104 8.15 -10.86 -11.10
CA ARG A 104 8.77 -12.03 -11.77
C ARG A 104 7.84 -13.24 -11.86
N ARG A 105 6.85 -13.32 -11.00
CA ARG A 105 5.83 -14.37 -11.02
C ARG A 105 4.66 -14.06 -11.95
N GLY A 106 4.72 -12.94 -12.66
CA GLY A 106 3.69 -12.51 -13.60
C GLY A 106 2.51 -11.78 -12.94
N ILE A 107 2.66 -11.36 -11.69
CA ILE A 107 1.63 -10.59 -10.98
C ILE A 107 1.90 -9.10 -11.17
N ARG A 108 0.88 -8.38 -11.59
CA ARG A 108 0.95 -6.93 -11.78
C ARG A 108 0.99 -6.20 -10.44
N VAL A 109 2.03 -5.40 -10.20
CA VAL A 109 2.13 -4.51 -9.03
C VAL A 109 2.07 -3.07 -9.51
N VAL A 110 1.10 -2.31 -9.02
CA VAL A 110 0.93 -0.89 -9.29
C VAL A 110 1.33 -0.10 -8.04
N VAL A 111 2.19 0.89 -8.21
CA VAL A 111 2.66 1.74 -7.12
C VAL A 111 1.99 3.11 -7.20
N TYR A 112 1.38 3.52 -6.11
CA TYR A 112 0.79 4.85 -5.91
C TYR A 112 1.62 5.61 -4.90
N PHE A 113 2.16 6.75 -5.26
CA PHE A 113 2.85 7.64 -4.33
C PHE A 113 3.00 9.04 -4.91
N TRP A 114 3.63 9.93 -4.16
CA TRP A 114 3.97 11.26 -4.65
C TRP A 114 5.11 11.21 -5.68
N ASP A 115 5.29 12.29 -6.45
CA ASP A 115 6.28 12.35 -7.53
C ASP A 115 7.72 12.08 -7.07
N HIS A 116 8.01 12.33 -5.80
CA HIS A 116 9.33 12.10 -5.20
C HIS A 116 9.62 10.63 -4.81
N ALA A 117 8.74 9.69 -5.16
CA ALA A 117 9.02 8.27 -4.97
C ALA A 117 10.34 7.85 -5.63
N ALA A 118 11.00 6.85 -5.07
CA ALA A 118 12.27 6.35 -5.60
C ALA A 118 12.15 5.88 -7.05
N ASN A 119 13.03 6.32 -7.92
CA ASN A 119 13.01 5.98 -9.35
C ASN A 119 13.14 4.47 -9.58
N GLU A 120 13.98 3.79 -8.80
CA GLU A 120 14.09 2.33 -8.84
C GLU A 120 12.75 1.64 -8.61
N LEU A 121 11.95 2.13 -7.65
CA LEU A 121 10.64 1.55 -7.38
C LEU A 121 9.67 1.80 -8.54
N LYS A 122 9.69 2.99 -9.13
CA LYS A 122 8.90 3.30 -10.33
C LYS A 122 9.25 2.39 -11.50
N ASP A 123 10.53 2.10 -11.69
CA ASP A 123 11.03 1.28 -12.80
C ASP A 123 10.64 -0.20 -12.67
N HIS A 124 10.54 -0.72 -11.44
CA HIS A 124 10.16 -2.11 -11.18
C HIS A 124 8.64 -2.35 -11.13
N ALA A 125 7.85 -1.30 -10.87
CA ALA A 125 6.40 -1.39 -10.89
C ALA A 125 5.88 -1.58 -12.32
N ALA A 126 4.79 -2.33 -12.48
CA ALA A 126 4.09 -2.41 -13.77
C ALA A 126 3.53 -1.05 -14.19
N GLU A 127 3.11 -0.24 -13.22
CA GLU A 127 2.64 1.12 -13.40
C GLU A 127 2.93 1.94 -12.16
N PHE A 128 3.32 3.20 -12.34
CA PHE A 128 3.41 4.19 -11.27
C PHE A 128 2.34 5.25 -11.46
N VAL A 129 1.55 5.48 -10.43
CA VAL A 129 0.49 6.49 -10.42
C VAL A 129 0.85 7.59 -9.41
N SER A 130 1.07 8.80 -9.90
CA SER A 130 1.35 9.94 -9.04
C SER A 130 0.10 10.41 -8.31
N LEU A 131 0.19 10.50 -6.98
CA LEU A 131 -0.85 11.10 -6.14
C LEU A 131 -0.91 12.63 -6.25
N ASN A 132 0.11 13.26 -6.84
CA ASN A 132 0.14 14.71 -7.02
C ASN A 132 -1.06 15.22 -7.82
N ARG A 133 -1.53 14.46 -8.81
CA ARG A 133 -2.72 14.80 -9.60
C ARG A 133 -4.02 14.85 -8.79
N TYR A 134 -4.03 14.26 -7.60
CA TYR A 134 -5.22 14.14 -6.75
C TYR A 134 -5.15 15.03 -5.50
N ILE A 135 -4.15 15.89 -5.39
CA ILE A 135 -3.93 16.74 -4.20
C ILE A 135 -5.18 17.52 -3.84
N GLU A 136 -5.84 18.14 -4.80
CA GLU A 136 -7.05 18.94 -4.56
C GLU A 136 -8.21 18.09 -4.05
N ALA A 137 -8.34 16.86 -4.52
CA ALA A 137 -9.39 15.95 -4.09
C ALA A 137 -9.12 15.35 -2.70
N ILE A 138 -7.85 15.13 -2.36
CA ILE A 138 -7.44 14.52 -1.09
C ILE A 138 -7.40 15.55 0.06
N SER A 139 -7.13 16.82 -0.25
CA SER A 139 -6.99 17.88 0.75
C SER A 139 -8.32 18.52 1.19
N ARG A 140 -9.43 18.04 0.68
CA ARG A 140 -10.79 18.39 1.13
C ARG A 140 -11.29 17.36 2.14
#